data_264946b89f09db8a03d4c141932a6a51
#
_entry.id   264946b89f09db8a03d4c141932a6a51
#
_cell.length_a   1.000
_cell.length_b   1.000
_cell.length_c   1.000
_cell.angle_alpha   90.00
_cell.angle_beta   90.00
_cell.angle_gamma   90.00
#
_symmetry.space_group_name_H-M   'P 1'
#
loop_
_entity.id
_entity.type
_entity.pdbx_description
1 polymer ?
#
loop_
_entity_poly.entity_id
_entity_poly.type
_entity_poly.pdbx_seq_one_letter_code
_entity_poly.pdbx_strand_id
1 'polypeptide(L)'
;MIYYFDNAAASRPMPEVLEFYLHAMQEDFANQEAIHLLGYDLRRKLDEAAKELCMALLGSTDDLQVIWAGSATECFRIVAAYLAEKQVISSKLEHPALIANFKQHTKLKLLPVCRSGSIELPEPAGTPDAVIFHHVQSETGIIQDLSALFSAYPRALHLTDAVQSAGKLPLCQSADLHIISGVKFGAPGGAAVIWKKSAGRLQKLASFASEMRSRDHLLSRVNVPLCRTLAFAATLRARIRKAEFERVSALNLRLRQHLSEAGIFPLLPGNASVSPYILNFFLPGIQAAVVVRALSERGIYCASGSACAAEAGGPSPALLALGKSKKDAFSGLRISFDGSTTENDVDFLASRLKMVLKNY
;
A
#
# COMPACT_ATOMS: atom_id res chain seq x y z
N MET A 1 -15.33 20.84 -11.21
CA MET A 1 -14.26 20.71 -10.18
C MET A 1 -14.19 19.23 -9.78
N ILE A 2 -12.99 18.66 -9.56
CA ILE A 2 -12.80 17.25 -9.20
C ILE A 2 -12.44 17.18 -7.72
N TYR A 3 -13.27 16.51 -6.93
CA TYR A 3 -13.04 16.22 -5.51
C TYR A 3 -12.60 14.77 -5.36
N TYR A 4 -11.29 14.55 -5.18
CA TYR A 4 -10.71 13.21 -5.26
C TYR A 4 -10.38 12.66 -3.87
N PHE A 5 -11.07 11.60 -3.48
CA PHE A 5 -10.96 10.89 -2.20
C PHE A 5 -10.69 9.39 -2.36
N ASP A 6 -10.06 9.00 -3.46
CA ASP A 6 -9.65 7.61 -3.71
C ASP A 6 -8.12 7.42 -3.76
N ASN A 7 -7.40 8.19 -2.94
CA ASN A 7 -5.94 8.20 -2.86
C ASN A 7 -5.33 6.85 -2.40
N ALA A 8 -6.10 6.00 -1.72
CA ALA A 8 -5.67 4.65 -1.38
C ALA A 8 -5.64 3.71 -2.61
N ALA A 9 -6.40 3.99 -3.66
CA ALA A 9 -6.28 3.32 -4.95
C ALA A 9 -5.12 3.89 -5.78
N ALA A 10 -5.07 5.20 -5.96
CA ALA A 10 -3.95 5.91 -6.60
C ALA A 10 -3.90 7.36 -6.09
N SER A 11 -2.76 7.81 -5.56
CA SER A 11 -2.56 9.20 -5.17
C SER A 11 -2.24 10.05 -6.40
N ARG A 12 -2.70 11.30 -6.40
CA ARG A 12 -2.27 12.26 -7.42
C ARG A 12 -0.76 12.45 -7.33
N PRO A 13 -0.03 12.40 -8.46
CA PRO A 13 1.36 12.78 -8.46
C PRO A 13 1.53 14.24 -8.03
N MET A 14 2.55 14.51 -7.22
CA MET A 14 2.91 15.88 -6.86
C MET A 14 3.45 16.61 -8.11
N PRO A 15 3.20 17.94 -8.29
CA PRO A 15 3.66 18.67 -9.46
C PRO A 15 5.17 18.52 -9.70
N GLU A 16 5.99 18.65 -8.66
CA GLU A 16 7.44 18.51 -8.71
C GLU A 16 7.88 17.10 -9.15
N VAL A 17 7.11 16.08 -8.77
CA VAL A 17 7.35 14.69 -9.18
C VAL A 17 7.02 14.48 -10.65
N LEU A 18 5.97 15.12 -11.17
CA LEU A 18 5.65 15.06 -12.59
C LEU A 18 6.70 15.77 -13.44
N GLU A 19 7.16 16.93 -13.01
CA GLU A 19 8.24 17.66 -13.69
C GLU A 19 9.53 16.83 -13.74
N PHE A 20 9.93 16.27 -12.62
CA PHE A 20 11.09 15.36 -12.55
C PHE A 20 10.90 14.16 -13.48
N TYR A 21 9.71 13.54 -13.51
CA TYR A 21 9.43 12.39 -14.36
C TYR A 21 9.56 12.72 -15.84
N LEU A 22 9.00 13.85 -16.27
CA LEU A 22 9.10 14.31 -17.67
C LEU A 22 10.56 14.55 -18.09
N HIS A 23 11.35 15.18 -17.21
CA HIS A 23 12.78 15.37 -17.44
C HIS A 23 13.53 14.05 -17.51
N ALA A 24 13.30 13.14 -16.55
CA ALA A 24 13.90 11.81 -16.55
C ALA A 24 13.55 11.00 -17.81
N MET A 25 12.32 11.11 -18.33
CA MET A 25 11.91 10.45 -19.58
C MET A 25 12.71 10.93 -20.81
N GLN A 26 13.12 12.19 -20.83
CA GLN A 26 13.93 12.77 -21.90
C GLN A 26 15.40 12.33 -21.83
N GLU A 27 15.94 12.20 -20.65
CA GLU A 27 17.37 11.90 -20.45
C GLU A 27 17.66 10.40 -20.31
N ASP A 28 16.80 9.65 -19.65
CA ASP A 28 17.05 8.26 -19.22
C ASP A 28 16.35 7.23 -20.14
N PHE A 29 16.23 7.54 -21.43
CA PHE A 29 15.49 6.71 -22.40
C PHE A 29 16.19 5.42 -22.81
N ALA A 30 17.50 5.31 -22.57
CA ALA A 30 18.30 4.19 -23.03
C ALA A 30 18.02 2.89 -22.23
N ASN A 31 18.59 1.78 -22.70
CA ASN A 31 18.52 0.52 -21.99
C ASN A 31 19.67 0.42 -20.97
N GLN A 32 19.35 0.28 -19.69
CA GLN A 32 20.36 0.10 -18.63
C GLN A 32 21.19 -1.21 -18.78
N GLU A 33 20.69 -2.20 -19.54
CA GLU A 33 21.42 -3.45 -19.80
C GLU A 33 22.43 -3.33 -20.94
N ALA A 34 22.39 -2.22 -21.68
CA ALA A 34 23.34 -2.00 -22.77
C ALA A 34 24.78 -1.83 -22.26
N ILE A 35 25.74 -2.32 -23.08
CA ILE A 35 27.17 -2.27 -22.73
C ILE A 35 27.85 -0.93 -23.05
N HIS A 36 27.15 -0.01 -23.72
CA HIS A 36 27.65 1.32 -24.02
C HIS A 36 27.51 2.29 -22.83
N LEU A 37 28.16 3.46 -22.93
CA LEU A 37 28.26 4.43 -21.84
C LEU A 37 26.90 4.88 -21.27
N LEU A 38 25.87 5.05 -22.11
CA LEU A 38 24.53 5.41 -21.62
C LEU A 38 23.93 4.31 -20.73
N GLY A 39 24.12 3.02 -21.08
CA GLY A 39 23.66 1.92 -20.24
C GLY A 39 24.38 1.89 -18.88
N TYR A 40 25.71 2.16 -18.89
CA TYR A 40 26.48 2.27 -17.65
C TYR A 40 25.99 3.43 -16.77
N ASP A 41 25.75 4.62 -17.35
CA ASP A 41 25.26 5.78 -16.63
C ASP A 41 23.88 5.51 -15.99
N LEU A 42 22.99 4.83 -16.72
CA LEU A 42 21.68 4.47 -16.18
C LEU A 42 21.75 3.48 -15.02
N ARG A 43 22.68 2.52 -15.04
CA ARG A 43 22.91 1.63 -13.87
C ARG A 43 23.35 2.44 -12.65
N ARG A 44 24.32 3.37 -12.82
CA ARG A 44 24.78 4.26 -11.75
C ARG A 44 23.63 5.10 -11.20
N LYS A 45 22.78 5.69 -12.06
CA LYS A 45 21.59 6.45 -11.65
C LYS A 45 20.57 5.59 -10.89
N LEU A 46 20.41 4.32 -11.25
CA LEU A 46 19.56 3.37 -10.49
C LEU A 46 20.13 3.05 -9.12
N ASP A 47 21.45 2.90 -9.00
CA ASP A 47 22.11 2.66 -7.71
C ASP A 47 21.99 3.89 -6.78
N GLU A 48 22.11 5.10 -7.33
CA GLU A 48 21.88 6.35 -6.63
C GLU A 48 20.43 6.46 -6.16
N ALA A 49 19.47 6.21 -7.04
CA ALA A 49 18.04 6.20 -6.71
C ALA A 49 17.70 5.16 -5.63
N ALA A 50 18.37 3.99 -5.64
CA ALA A 50 18.17 2.99 -4.59
C ALA A 50 18.62 3.49 -3.22
N LYS A 51 19.78 4.18 -3.15
CA LYS A 51 20.26 4.80 -1.91
C LYS A 51 19.34 5.92 -1.43
N GLU A 52 18.88 6.79 -2.33
CA GLU A 52 17.91 7.85 -2.02
C GLU A 52 16.60 7.27 -1.46
N LEU A 53 16.07 6.24 -2.09
CA LEU A 53 14.85 5.55 -1.65
C LEU A 53 15.01 4.97 -0.24
N CYS A 54 16.10 4.25 0.02
CA CYS A 54 16.40 3.65 1.32
C CYS A 54 16.56 4.73 2.40
N MET A 55 17.30 5.79 2.12
CA MET A 55 17.47 6.92 3.04
C MET A 55 16.15 7.61 3.35
N ALA A 56 15.31 7.87 2.35
CA ALA A 56 14.03 8.54 2.51
C ALA A 56 13.02 7.73 3.34
N LEU A 57 12.95 6.41 3.14
CA LEU A 57 11.94 5.56 3.77
C LEU A 57 12.40 4.91 5.07
N LEU A 58 13.69 4.58 5.20
CA LEU A 58 14.25 3.81 6.32
C LEU A 58 15.32 4.58 7.12
N GLY A 59 15.75 5.75 6.63
CA GLY A 59 16.73 6.59 7.32
C GLY A 59 18.17 6.06 7.25
N SER A 60 18.43 5.03 6.44
CA SER A 60 19.75 4.41 6.25
C SER A 60 19.90 3.90 4.83
N THR A 61 21.16 3.79 4.38
CA THR A 61 21.54 3.06 3.16
C THR A 61 22.31 1.79 3.50
N ASP A 62 22.76 1.68 4.75
CA ASP A 62 23.57 0.57 5.19
C ASP A 62 22.76 -0.70 5.27
N ASP A 63 23.37 -1.81 4.87
CA ASP A 63 22.74 -3.14 4.89
C ASP A 63 21.47 -3.29 4.02
N LEU A 64 21.16 -2.33 3.14
CA LEU A 64 19.95 -2.35 2.31
C LEU A 64 20.25 -2.60 0.83
N GLN A 65 19.34 -3.28 0.16
CA GLN A 65 19.29 -3.48 -1.29
C GLN A 65 17.89 -3.26 -1.83
N VAL A 66 17.80 -2.94 -3.13
CA VAL A 66 16.54 -2.64 -3.82
C VAL A 66 16.40 -3.48 -5.08
N ILE A 67 15.25 -4.10 -5.28
CA ILE A 67 14.78 -4.61 -6.57
C ILE A 67 13.68 -3.70 -7.06
N TRP A 68 13.86 -3.13 -8.24
CA TRP A 68 12.87 -2.32 -8.92
C TRP A 68 11.84 -3.17 -9.66
N ALA A 69 10.58 -2.77 -9.62
CA ALA A 69 9.46 -3.43 -10.26
C ALA A 69 8.45 -2.41 -10.82
N GLY A 70 7.60 -2.83 -11.73
CA GLY A 70 6.54 -1.99 -12.28
C GLY A 70 5.36 -1.80 -11.34
N SER A 71 5.10 -2.76 -10.46
CA SER A 71 3.97 -2.74 -9.53
C SER A 71 4.24 -3.56 -8.26
N ALA A 72 3.47 -3.29 -7.18
CA ALA A 72 3.51 -4.13 -5.98
C ALA A 72 3.11 -5.58 -6.27
N THR A 73 2.22 -5.84 -7.23
CA THR A 73 1.84 -7.19 -7.65
C THR A 73 3.04 -7.95 -8.21
N GLU A 74 3.90 -7.29 -8.98
CA GLU A 74 5.17 -7.85 -9.47
C GLU A 74 6.13 -8.12 -8.31
N CYS A 75 6.22 -7.22 -7.33
CA CYS A 75 7.01 -7.43 -6.11
C CYS A 75 6.51 -8.67 -5.32
N PHE A 76 5.20 -8.83 -5.14
CA PHE A 76 4.63 -10.01 -4.49
C PHE A 76 4.97 -11.29 -5.25
N ARG A 77 4.92 -11.27 -6.59
CA ARG A 77 5.31 -12.41 -7.43
C ARG A 77 6.77 -12.80 -7.23
N ILE A 78 7.69 -11.83 -7.26
CA ILE A 78 9.13 -12.07 -7.06
C ILE A 78 9.37 -12.74 -5.70
N VAL A 79 8.83 -12.15 -4.64
CA VAL A 79 9.07 -12.63 -3.27
C VAL A 79 8.40 -13.99 -3.03
N ALA A 80 7.17 -14.18 -3.50
CA ALA A 80 6.47 -15.45 -3.37
C ALA A 80 7.15 -16.59 -4.14
N ALA A 81 7.61 -16.33 -5.36
CA ALA A 81 8.36 -17.31 -6.16
C ALA A 81 9.73 -17.64 -5.54
N TYR A 82 10.41 -16.64 -4.96
CA TYR A 82 11.66 -16.87 -4.20
C TYR A 82 11.46 -17.77 -2.98
N LEU A 83 10.30 -17.66 -2.33
CA LEU A 83 9.90 -18.49 -1.18
C LEU A 83 9.11 -19.74 -1.60
N ALA A 84 9.27 -20.22 -2.84
CA ALA A 84 8.55 -21.39 -3.33
C ALA A 84 8.65 -22.57 -2.36
N GLU A 85 7.52 -23.27 -2.14
CA GLU A 85 7.36 -24.42 -1.24
C GLU A 85 7.62 -24.13 0.26
N LYS A 86 7.97 -22.91 0.66
CA LYS A 86 8.17 -22.51 2.06
C LYS A 86 6.85 -22.37 2.81
N GLN A 87 6.91 -22.59 4.13
CA GLN A 87 5.79 -22.32 5.04
C GLN A 87 5.74 -20.82 5.31
N VAL A 88 4.68 -20.16 4.82
CA VAL A 88 4.48 -18.72 5.00
C VAL A 88 3.19 -18.48 5.78
N ILE A 89 3.27 -17.62 6.79
CA ILE A 89 2.12 -17.15 7.55
C ILE A 89 1.80 -15.70 7.14
N SER A 90 0.51 -15.43 6.96
CA SER A 90 -0.01 -14.10 6.69
C SER A 90 -1.38 -13.92 7.34
N SER A 91 -2.17 -12.90 6.95
CA SER A 91 -3.49 -12.67 7.53
C SER A 91 -4.61 -12.70 6.48
N LYS A 92 -5.86 -12.88 6.95
CA LYS A 92 -7.05 -12.77 6.09
C LYS A 92 -7.34 -11.35 5.62
N LEU A 93 -6.66 -10.33 6.18
CA LEU A 93 -6.81 -8.92 5.80
C LEU A 93 -5.84 -8.45 4.71
N GLU A 94 -4.96 -9.33 4.22
CA GLU A 94 -4.01 -8.96 3.19
C GLU A 94 -4.67 -8.57 1.86
N HIS A 95 -3.93 -7.80 1.08
CA HIS A 95 -4.38 -7.43 -0.26
C HIS A 95 -4.56 -8.68 -1.14
N PRO A 96 -5.63 -8.78 -1.95
CA PRO A 96 -5.90 -9.95 -2.80
C PRO A 96 -4.72 -10.36 -3.68
N ALA A 97 -3.97 -9.40 -4.23
CA ALA A 97 -2.79 -9.70 -5.05
C ALA A 97 -1.66 -10.38 -4.25
N LEU A 98 -1.48 -10.03 -2.96
CA LEU A 98 -0.54 -10.72 -2.08
C LEU A 98 -1.00 -12.16 -1.86
N ILE A 99 -2.25 -12.36 -1.42
CA ILE A 99 -2.81 -13.69 -1.15
C ILE A 99 -2.70 -14.58 -2.39
N ALA A 100 -3.08 -14.08 -3.57
CA ALA A 100 -3.05 -14.85 -4.82
C ALA A 100 -1.62 -15.33 -5.17
N ASN A 101 -0.62 -14.43 -5.15
CA ASN A 101 0.76 -14.78 -5.47
C ASN A 101 1.36 -15.74 -4.45
N PHE A 102 1.18 -15.50 -3.14
CA PHE A 102 1.75 -16.37 -2.12
C PHE A 102 1.06 -17.74 -2.08
N LYS A 103 -0.27 -17.80 -2.26
CA LYS A 103 -1.01 -19.06 -2.35
C LYS A 103 -0.56 -19.93 -3.54
N GLN A 104 -0.16 -19.29 -4.65
CA GLN A 104 0.30 -20.00 -5.85
C GLN A 104 1.68 -20.65 -5.65
N HIS A 105 2.57 -20.03 -4.89
CA HIS A 105 3.97 -20.42 -4.82
C HIS A 105 4.39 -21.05 -3.48
N THR A 106 3.68 -20.76 -2.39
CA THR A 106 4.08 -21.14 -1.02
C THR A 106 3.03 -21.98 -0.31
N LYS A 107 3.40 -22.56 0.81
CA LYS A 107 2.45 -23.19 1.76
C LYS A 107 1.89 -22.11 2.68
N LEU A 108 0.97 -21.29 2.11
CA LEU A 108 0.41 -20.12 2.77
C LEU A 108 -0.65 -20.50 3.80
N LYS A 109 -0.47 -20.05 5.06
CA LYS A 109 -1.47 -20.10 6.13
C LYS A 109 -1.94 -18.68 6.46
N LEU A 110 -3.26 -18.46 6.46
CA LEU A 110 -3.87 -17.16 6.77
C LEU A 110 -4.44 -17.17 8.18
N LEU A 111 -3.93 -16.28 9.03
CA LEU A 111 -4.42 -16.07 10.38
C LEU A 111 -5.77 -15.33 10.38
N PRO A 112 -6.64 -15.64 11.33
CA PRO A 112 -7.86 -14.87 11.56
C PRO A 112 -7.53 -13.48 12.12
N VAL A 113 -8.55 -12.63 12.13
CA VAL A 113 -8.47 -11.29 12.69
C VAL A 113 -9.68 -11.05 13.58
N CYS A 114 -9.50 -10.29 14.64
CA CYS A 114 -10.60 -9.89 15.52
C CYS A 114 -11.43 -8.77 14.88
N ARG A 115 -12.56 -8.43 15.49
CA ARG A 115 -13.45 -7.37 14.97
C ARG A 115 -12.82 -5.98 14.94
N SER A 116 -11.78 -5.71 15.74
CA SER A 116 -10.99 -4.48 15.68
C SER A 116 -9.98 -4.48 14.52
N GLY A 117 -9.78 -5.62 13.87
CA GLY A 117 -8.86 -5.82 12.76
C GLY A 117 -7.44 -6.19 13.17
N SER A 118 -7.17 -6.38 14.45
CA SER A 118 -5.89 -6.94 14.90
C SER A 118 -5.77 -8.40 14.49
N ILE A 119 -4.59 -8.81 14.06
CA ILE A 119 -4.31 -10.21 13.68
C ILE A 119 -4.27 -11.06 14.96
N GLU A 120 -4.99 -12.18 14.95
CA GLU A 120 -5.02 -13.12 16.06
C GLU A 120 -3.88 -14.13 15.93
N LEU A 121 -2.96 -14.09 16.89
CA LEU A 121 -1.84 -15.03 16.94
C LEU A 121 -2.29 -16.37 17.56
N PRO A 122 -1.97 -17.52 16.94
CA PRO A 122 -2.25 -18.81 17.52
C PRO A 122 -1.26 -19.13 18.67
N GLU A 123 -1.69 -19.91 19.61
CA GLU A 123 -0.81 -20.47 20.67
C GLU A 123 -0.75 -22.01 20.55
N PRO A 124 0.43 -22.59 20.26
CA PRO A 124 1.71 -21.95 19.95
C PRO A 124 1.73 -21.31 18.55
N ALA A 125 2.54 -20.26 18.38
CA ALA A 125 2.65 -19.51 17.12
C ALA A 125 3.17 -20.33 15.92
N GLY A 126 3.88 -21.43 16.18
CA GLY A 126 4.52 -22.26 15.15
C GLY A 126 5.88 -21.70 14.68
N THR A 127 6.50 -22.39 13.74
CA THR A 127 7.84 -22.06 13.21
C THR A 127 7.84 -21.98 11.69
N PRO A 128 7.20 -20.96 11.09
CA PRO A 128 7.20 -20.78 9.65
C PRO A 128 8.58 -20.35 9.13
N ASP A 129 8.83 -20.54 7.81
CA ASP A 129 10.02 -20.00 7.16
C ASP A 129 9.97 -18.46 7.04
N ALA A 130 8.78 -17.92 6.79
CA ALA A 130 8.56 -16.48 6.67
C ALA A 130 7.17 -16.08 7.20
N VAL A 131 7.06 -14.84 7.63
CA VAL A 131 5.77 -14.17 7.89
C VAL A 131 5.70 -12.91 7.05
N ILE A 132 4.52 -12.62 6.47
CA ILE A 132 4.29 -11.39 5.72
C ILE A 132 2.99 -10.75 6.18
N PHE A 133 3.06 -9.50 6.61
CA PHE A 133 1.90 -8.74 7.07
C PHE A 133 1.87 -7.35 6.45
N HIS A 134 0.66 -6.87 6.14
CA HIS A 134 0.49 -5.46 5.79
C HIS A 134 0.76 -4.58 7.01
N HIS A 135 1.40 -3.42 6.78
CA HIS A 135 1.54 -2.40 7.82
C HIS A 135 0.23 -1.60 7.97
N VAL A 136 -0.36 -1.17 6.85
CA VAL A 136 -1.65 -0.47 6.80
C VAL A 136 -2.60 -1.19 5.84
N GLN A 137 -3.77 -1.53 6.33
CA GLN A 137 -4.80 -2.19 5.51
C GLN A 137 -5.45 -1.20 4.53
N SER A 138 -5.56 -1.57 3.27
CA SER A 138 -5.92 -0.67 2.18
C SER A 138 -7.38 -0.22 2.12
N GLU A 139 -8.32 -0.95 2.74
CA GLU A 139 -9.74 -0.62 2.76
C GLU A 139 -10.16 0.07 4.06
N THR A 140 -9.62 -0.38 5.18
CA THR A 140 -10.05 0.02 6.53
C THR A 140 -9.13 1.01 7.19
N GLY A 141 -7.88 1.11 6.72
CA GLY A 141 -6.85 1.94 7.33
C GLY A 141 -6.21 1.34 8.60
N ILE A 142 -6.57 0.12 9.00
CA ILE A 142 -6.01 -0.52 10.20
C ILE A 142 -4.48 -0.56 10.10
N ILE A 143 -3.82 -0.14 11.18
CA ILE A 143 -2.36 -0.24 11.36
C ILE A 143 -2.08 -1.47 12.21
N GLN A 144 -1.28 -2.40 11.71
CA GLN A 144 -0.84 -3.56 12.47
C GLN A 144 0.42 -3.24 13.29
N ASP A 145 0.49 -3.73 14.52
CA ASP A 145 1.71 -3.72 15.31
C ASP A 145 2.66 -4.82 14.79
N LEU A 146 3.43 -4.46 13.76
CA LEU A 146 4.38 -5.39 13.13
C LEU A 146 5.46 -5.85 14.11
N SER A 147 5.85 -5.03 15.08
CA SER A 147 6.86 -5.41 16.06
C SER A 147 6.38 -6.55 16.95
N ALA A 148 5.15 -6.46 17.45
CA ALA A 148 4.53 -7.54 18.22
C ALA A 148 4.34 -8.80 17.38
N LEU A 149 3.84 -8.65 16.12
CA LEU A 149 3.65 -9.78 15.21
C LEU A 149 4.96 -10.51 14.90
N PHE A 150 6.03 -9.79 14.60
CA PHE A 150 7.34 -10.36 14.30
C PHE A 150 7.99 -11.01 15.51
N SER A 151 7.80 -10.44 16.71
CA SER A 151 8.29 -11.03 17.96
C SER A 151 7.68 -12.42 18.25
N ALA A 152 6.48 -12.69 17.76
CA ALA A 152 5.85 -14.01 17.87
C ALA A 152 6.53 -15.08 16.97
N TYR A 153 7.32 -14.65 15.97
CA TYR A 153 7.97 -15.54 15.00
C TYR A 153 9.47 -15.22 14.84
N PRO A 154 10.28 -15.29 15.93
CA PRO A 154 11.64 -14.75 15.95
C PRO A 154 12.63 -15.46 15.01
N ARG A 155 12.28 -16.65 14.51
CA ARG A 155 13.10 -17.42 13.56
C ARG A 155 12.67 -17.30 12.11
N ALA A 156 11.51 -16.69 11.86
CA ALA A 156 11.00 -16.47 10.51
C ALA A 156 11.70 -15.29 9.81
N LEU A 157 11.64 -15.23 8.47
CA LEU A 157 11.86 -13.98 7.75
C LEU A 157 10.69 -13.05 8.00
N HIS A 158 10.96 -11.80 8.33
CA HIS A 158 9.97 -10.77 8.61
C HIS A 158 9.74 -9.88 7.38
N LEU A 159 8.62 -10.08 6.69
CA LEU A 159 8.28 -9.38 5.47
C LEU A 159 7.08 -8.46 5.71
N THR A 160 7.08 -7.28 5.10
CA THR A 160 5.95 -6.36 5.21
C THR A 160 5.46 -5.86 3.86
N ASP A 161 4.13 -5.89 3.67
CA ASP A 161 3.46 -5.05 2.69
C ASP A 161 3.35 -3.63 3.26
N ALA A 162 4.26 -2.76 2.82
CA ALA A 162 4.33 -1.35 3.19
C ALA A 162 3.69 -0.42 2.13
N VAL A 163 2.90 -0.95 1.20
CA VAL A 163 2.31 -0.21 0.08
C VAL A 163 1.49 0.99 0.54
N GLN A 164 0.71 0.86 1.60
CA GLN A 164 -0.12 1.95 2.13
C GLN A 164 0.57 2.81 3.19
N SER A 165 1.71 2.39 3.72
CA SER A 165 2.46 3.13 4.76
C SER A 165 3.68 3.89 4.22
N ALA A 166 4.32 3.41 3.15
CA ALA A 166 5.50 4.08 2.57
C ALA A 166 5.20 5.55 2.22
N GLY A 167 6.10 6.43 2.62
CA GLY A 167 5.97 7.88 2.44
C GLY A 167 4.94 8.57 3.33
N LYS A 168 4.12 7.83 4.09
CA LYS A 168 3.04 8.34 4.96
C LYS A 168 3.32 8.10 6.45
N LEU A 169 3.82 6.92 6.79
CA LEU A 169 4.17 6.52 8.16
C LEU A 169 5.64 6.07 8.23
N PRO A 170 6.27 6.08 9.42
CA PRO A 170 7.54 5.41 9.63
C PRO A 170 7.41 3.92 9.31
N LEU A 171 8.35 3.35 8.57
CA LEU A 171 8.37 1.92 8.29
C LEU A 171 8.93 1.12 9.47
N CYS A 172 8.49 -0.14 9.59
CA CYS A 172 8.90 -1.05 10.65
C CYS A 172 10.38 -1.46 10.50
N GLN A 173 11.24 -1.00 11.42
CA GLN A 173 12.68 -1.24 11.34
C GLN A 173 13.07 -2.71 11.60
N SER A 174 12.22 -3.50 12.27
CA SER A 174 12.46 -4.93 12.53
C SER A 174 12.14 -5.83 11.34
N ALA A 175 11.49 -5.31 10.29
CA ALA A 175 11.27 -6.08 9.06
C ALA A 175 12.59 -6.33 8.31
N ASP A 176 12.74 -7.54 7.74
CA ASP A 176 13.83 -7.91 6.86
C ASP A 176 13.60 -7.45 5.42
N LEU A 177 12.33 -7.29 5.04
CA LEU A 177 11.94 -6.90 3.69
C LEU A 177 10.67 -6.03 3.70
N HIS A 178 10.67 -5.00 2.84
CA HIS A 178 9.52 -4.11 2.59
C HIS A 178 9.13 -4.15 1.12
N ILE A 179 7.82 -4.23 0.85
CA ILE A 179 7.25 -4.05 -0.48
C ILE A 179 6.54 -2.70 -0.51
N ILE A 180 6.88 -1.85 -1.48
CA ILE A 180 6.33 -0.49 -1.62
C ILE A 180 5.81 -0.23 -3.03
N SER A 181 4.93 0.76 -3.18
CA SER A 181 4.40 1.20 -4.48
C SER A 181 4.22 2.71 -4.55
N GLY A 182 4.84 3.33 -5.55
CA GLY A 182 4.87 4.79 -5.72
C GLY A 182 3.51 5.42 -5.96
N VAL A 183 2.60 4.72 -6.64
CA VAL A 183 1.24 5.22 -6.89
C VAL A 183 0.43 5.48 -5.62
N LYS A 184 0.89 5.06 -4.46
CA LYS A 184 0.22 5.27 -3.18
C LYS A 184 0.71 6.49 -2.41
N PHE A 185 1.83 7.11 -2.87
CA PHE A 185 2.40 8.29 -2.22
C PHE A 185 2.88 9.38 -3.20
N GLY A 186 2.26 9.46 -4.37
CA GLY A 186 2.42 10.58 -5.28
C GLY A 186 3.48 10.41 -6.37
N ALA A 187 3.96 9.19 -6.64
CA ALA A 187 4.70 8.89 -7.87
C ALA A 187 3.74 8.41 -8.97
N PRO A 188 4.04 8.63 -10.26
CA PRO A 188 3.19 8.20 -11.37
C PRO A 188 3.16 6.69 -11.57
N GLY A 189 4.02 5.96 -10.88
CA GLY A 189 4.13 4.50 -10.97
C GLY A 189 5.33 3.97 -10.20
N GLY A 190 5.75 2.75 -10.55
CA GLY A 190 6.88 2.07 -9.94
C GLY A 190 6.58 1.43 -8.60
N ALA A 191 7.36 0.41 -8.31
CA ALA A 191 7.35 -0.31 -7.03
C ALA A 191 8.76 -0.81 -6.72
N ALA A 192 9.01 -1.18 -5.49
CA ALA A 192 10.26 -1.76 -5.10
C ALA A 192 10.12 -2.78 -3.97
N VAL A 193 11.03 -3.75 -3.96
CA VAL A 193 11.36 -4.57 -2.80
C VAL A 193 12.64 -4.03 -2.20
N ILE A 194 12.61 -3.63 -0.94
CA ILE A 194 13.77 -3.19 -0.16
C ILE A 194 14.04 -4.26 0.91
N TRP A 195 15.26 -4.78 1.01
CA TRP A 195 15.57 -5.81 1.99
C TRP A 195 16.97 -5.64 2.61
N LYS A 196 17.17 -6.25 3.79
CA LYS A 196 18.43 -6.28 4.49
C LYS A 196 19.36 -7.36 3.94
N LYS A 197 20.61 -7.01 3.61
CA LYS A 197 21.65 -7.96 3.20
C LYS A 197 22.01 -8.94 4.33
N SER A 198 21.96 -8.46 5.56
CA SER A 198 22.19 -9.27 6.77
C SER A 198 21.13 -10.37 6.97
N ALA A 199 19.96 -10.26 6.36
CA ALA A 199 18.98 -11.34 6.30
C ALA A 199 19.48 -12.44 5.35
N GLY A 200 20.38 -13.31 5.83
CA GLY A 200 21.15 -14.26 5.02
C GLY A 200 20.31 -15.13 4.07
N ARG A 201 19.07 -15.44 4.46
CA ARG A 201 18.12 -16.17 3.61
C ARG A 201 17.61 -15.37 2.38
N LEU A 202 17.87 -14.05 2.31
CA LEU A 202 17.52 -13.17 1.19
C LEU A 202 18.70 -12.84 0.28
N GLN A 203 19.92 -13.34 0.55
CA GLN A 203 21.14 -13.01 -0.22
C GLN A 203 21.02 -13.28 -1.72
N LYS A 204 20.27 -14.30 -2.12
CA LYS A 204 20.08 -14.66 -3.53
C LYS A 204 18.85 -14.00 -4.17
N LEU A 205 18.12 -13.14 -3.45
CA LEU A 205 16.88 -12.56 -3.96
C LEU A 205 17.10 -11.68 -5.21
N ALA A 206 18.19 -10.90 -5.24
CA ALA A 206 18.50 -10.04 -6.38
C ALA A 206 18.86 -10.86 -7.66
N SER A 207 19.71 -11.88 -7.52
CA SER A 207 20.06 -12.77 -8.65
C SER A 207 18.85 -13.54 -9.15
N PHE A 208 18.02 -14.04 -8.24
CA PHE A 208 16.75 -14.70 -8.57
C PHE A 208 15.81 -13.80 -9.37
N ALA A 209 15.58 -12.55 -8.92
CA ALA A 209 14.77 -11.60 -9.66
C ALA A 209 15.35 -11.24 -11.04
N SER A 210 16.69 -11.16 -11.14
CA SER A 210 17.38 -10.95 -12.42
C SER A 210 17.16 -12.13 -13.38
N GLU A 211 17.23 -13.36 -12.88
CA GLU A 211 16.95 -14.57 -13.69
C GLU A 211 15.50 -14.60 -14.17
N MET A 212 14.53 -14.32 -13.28
CA MET A 212 13.13 -14.21 -13.68
C MET A 212 12.90 -13.17 -14.79
N ARG A 213 13.67 -12.08 -14.80
CA ARG A 213 13.56 -11.01 -15.82
C ARG A 213 14.24 -11.38 -17.12
N SER A 214 15.48 -11.87 -17.07
CA SER A 214 16.32 -12.06 -18.25
C SER A 214 16.15 -13.42 -18.91
N ARG A 215 15.95 -14.50 -18.16
CA ARG A 215 15.83 -15.87 -18.67
C ARG A 215 14.39 -16.27 -18.92
N ASP A 216 13.53 -16.03 -17.93
CA ASP A 216 12.16 -16.55 -17.95
C ASP A 216 11.17 -15.56 -18.55
N HIS A 217 11.61 -14.29 -18.77
CA HIS A 217 10.78 -13.19 -19.27
C HIS A 217 9.48 -12.98 -18.49
N LEU A 218 9.50 -13.32 -17.19
CA LEU A 218 8.32 -13.25 -16.30
C LEU A 218 8.11 -11.89 -15.67
N LEU A 219 9.11 -11.00 -15.77
CA LEU A 219 9.07 -9.66 -15.19
C LEU A 219 9.23 -8.60 -16.29
N SER A 220 8.63 -7.43 -16.05
CA SER A 220 8.82 -6.26 -16.90
C SER A 220 10.26 -5.75 -16.85
N ARG A 221 10.68 -5.05 -17.92
CA ARG A 221 11.97 -4.34 -17.92
C ARG A 221 11.91 -3.22 -16.88
N VAL A 222 13.06 -2.94 -16.27
CA VAL A 222 13.20 -1.82 -15.35
C VAL A 222 13.04 -0.51 -16.13
N ASN A 223 12.07 0.29 -15.75
CA ASN A 223 11.86 1.64 -16.27
C ASN A 223 12.67 2.63 -15.42
N VAL A 224 13.86 3.00 -15.90
CA VAL A 224 14.80 3.86 -15.14
C VAL A 224 14.17 5.21 -14.76
N PRO A 225 13.53 5.96 -15.68
CA PRO A 225 12.82 7.19 -15.33
C PRO A 225 11.85 7.02 -14.17
N LEU A 226 11.08 5.94 -14.20
CA LEU A 226 10.06 5.66 -13.19
C LEU A 226 10.68 5.30 -11.83
N CYS A 227 11.78 4.53 -11.81
CA CYS A 227 12.50 4.16 -10.59
C CYS A 227 13.13 5.39 -9.91
N ARG A 228 13.76 6.26 -10.68
CA ARG A 228 14.31 7.53 -10.19
C ARG A 228 13.20 8.44 -9.65
N THR A 229 12.09 8.53 -10.35
CA THR A 229 10.93 9.31 -9.92
C THR A 229 10.31 8.77 -8.64
N LEU A 230 10.28 7.45 -8.47
CA LEU A 230 9.84 6.82 -7.21
C LEU A 230 10.74 7.23 -6.03
N ALA A 231 12.06 7.21 -6.20
CA ALA A 231 13.01 7.64 -5.18
C ALA A 231 12.86 9.14 -4.86
N PHE A 232 12.73 9.98 -5.88
CA PHE A 232 12.49 11.41 -5.73
C PHE A 232 11.19 11.69 -4.97
N ALA A 233 10.09 11.03 -5.32
CA ALA A 233 8.81 11.15 -4.62
C ALA A 233 8.93 10.74 -3.15
N ALA A 234 9.66 9.65 -2.85
CA ALA A 234 9.91 9.20 -1.49
C ALA A 234 10.70 10.26 -0.69
N THR A 235 11.70 10.89 -1.31
CA THR A 235 12.50 11.96 -0.70
C THR A 235 11.66 13.20 -0.37
N LEU A 236 10.78 13.63 -1.27
CA LEU A 236 9.86 14.74 -1.00
C LEU A 236 8.89 14.37 0.14
N ARG A 237 8.32 13.18 0.11
CA ARG A 237 7.43 12.70 1.18
C ARG A 237 8.11 12.63 2.54
N ALA A 238 9.35 12.19 2.61
CA ALA A 238 10.10 12.14 3.87
C ALA A 238 10.21 13.51 4.52
N ARG A 239 10.41 14.58 3.72
CA ARG A 239 10.53 15.96 4.20
C ARG A 239 9.24 16.52 4.79
N ILE A 240 8.09 16.20 4.20
CA ILE A 240 6.78 16.78 4.60
C ILE A 240 5.95 15.82 5.47
N ARG A 241 6.36 14.56 5.65
CA ARG A 241 5.58 13.48 6.26
C ARG A 241 4.93 13.86 7.58
N LYS A 242 5.68 14.48 8.51
CA LYS A 242 5.14 14.84 9.84
C LYS A 242 4.02 15.88 9.73
N ALA A 243 4.27 16.97 9.04
CA ALA A 243 3.29 18.05 8.87
C ALA A 243 2.06 17.57 8.08
N GLU A 244 2.26 16.75 7.05
CA GLU A 244 1.15 16.18 6.29
C GLU A 244 0.32 15.22 7.15
N PHE A 245 0.96 14.37 7.95
CA PHE A 245 0.26 13.46 8.87
C PHE A 245 -0.64 14.22 9.85
N GLU A 246 -0.13 15.28 10.47
CA GLU A 246 -0.89 16.13 11.40
C GLU A 246 -2.09 16.78 10.70
N ARG A 247 -1.87 17.35 9.51
CA ARG A 247 -2.92 17.99 8.72
C ARG A 247 -3.98 16.99 8.24
N VAL A 248 -3.58 15.84 7.71
CA VAL A 248 -4.52 14.80 7.27
C VAL A 248 -5.29 14.21 8.45
N SER A 249 -4.66 14.12 9.63
CA SER A 249 -5.35 13.69 10.85
C SER A 249 -6.47 14.67 11.23
N ALA A 250 -6.23 15.96 11.12
CA ALA A 250 -7.26 17.00 11.35
C ALA A 250 -8.42 16.90 10.34
N LEU A 251 -8.12 16.69 9.05
CA LEU A 251 -9.13 16.50 8.00
C LEU A 251 -9.98 15.24 8.22
N ASN A 252 -9.34 14.14 8.62
CA ASN A 252 -10.04 12.89 8.95
C ASN A 252 -10.98 13.09 10.15
N LEU A 253 -10.51 13.76 11.21
CA LEU A 253 -11.32 14.07 12.38
C LEU A 253 -12.51 14.98 12.01
N ARG A 254 -12.29 16.01 11.20
CA ARG A 254 -13.34 16.92 10.71
C ARG A 254 -14.43 16.15 9.97
N LEU A 255 -14.06 15.24 9.06
CA LEU A 255 -15.05 14.41 8.36
C LEU A 255 -15.83 13.51 9.31
N ARG A 256 -15.16 12.87 10.29
CA ARG A 256 -15.83 12.05 11.33
C ARG A 256 -16.85 12.85 12.11
N GLN A 257 -16.51 14.07 12.53
CA GLN A 257 -17.42 14.96 13.26
C GLN A 257 -18.66 15.30 12.43
N HIS A 258 -18.47 15.77 11.20
CA HIS A 258 -19.57 16.07 10.30
C HIS A 258 -20.52 14.90 10.05
N LEU A 259 -20.00 13.68 9.94
CA LEU A 259 -20.81 12.51 9.64
C LEU A 259 -21.46 11.90 10.88
N SER A 260 -20.81 11.97 12.05
CA SER A 260 -21.40 11.53 13.32
C SER A 260 -22.66 12.30 13.69
N GLU A 261 -22.71 13.61 13.42
CA GLU A 261 -23.90 14.44 13.57
C GLU A 261 -25.09 13.95 12.73
N ALA A 262 -24.81 13.23 11.64
CA ALA A 262 -25.82 12.62 10.77
C ALA A 262 -26.06 11.13 11.06
N GLY A 263 -25.54 10.60 12.17
CA GLY A 263 -25.67 9.19 12.53
C GLY A 263 -24.81 8.22 11.70
N ILE A 264 -23.80 8.73 10.98
CA ILE A 264 -22.92 7.93 10.14
C ILE A 264 -21.58 7.73 10.88
N PHE A 265 -21.27 6.49 11.20
CA PHE A 265 -20.12 6.17 12.03
C PHE A 265 -19.05 5.39 11.25
N PRO A 266 -17.77 5.54 11.62
CA PRO A 266 -16.70 4.72 11.08
C PRO A 266 -16.95 3.24 11.29
N LEU A 267 -16.44 2.42 10.38
CA LEU A 267 -16.49 0.96 10.44
C LEU A 267 -15.86 0.41 11.73
N LEU A 268 -14.74 1.01 12.14
CA LEU A 268 -13.91 0.54 13.25
C LEU A 268 -14.19 1.37 14.53
N PRO A 269 -14.08 0.73 15.70
CA PRO A 269 -14.23 1.42 16.97
C PRO A 269 -13.14 2.49 17.17
N GLY A 270 -13.42 3.50 18.02
CA GLY A 270 -12.53 4.64 18.22
C GLY A 270 -11.16 4.32 18.83
N ASN A 271 -11.01 3.16 19.46
CA ASN A 271 -9.73 2.66 20.02
C ASN A 271 -8.90 1.83 19.03
N ALA A 272 -9.37 1.61 17.81
CA ALA A 272 -8.58 0.92 16.78
C ALA A 272 -7.44 1.82 16.29
N SER A 273 -6.24 1.23 16.12
CA SER A 273 -5.11 1.91 15.49
C SER A 273 -5.36 2.02 13.99
N VAL A 274 -5.61 3.24 13.50
CA VAL A 274 -5.95 3.49 12.09
C VAL A 274 -5.11 4.62 11.51
N SER A 275 -4.73 4.47 10.25
CA SER A 275 -4.07 5.51 9.47
C SER A 275 -5.04 6.67 9.21
N PRO A 276 -4.63 7.93 9.42
CA PRO A 276 -5.49 9.07 9.12
C PRO A 276 -5.76 9.23 7.62
N TYR A 277 -4.97 8.62 6.77
CA TYR A 277 -5.13 8.70 5.31
C TYR A 277 -6.29 7.88 4.77
N ILE A 278 -6.85 6.95 5.55
CA ILE A 278 -7.95 6.06 5.11
C ILE A 278 -9.04 6.04 6.18
N LEU A 279 -10.26 6.30 5.76
CA LEU A 279 -11.45 6.27 6.60
C LEU A 279 -12.51 5.40 5.90
N ASN A 280 -12.99 4.38 6.58
CA ASN A 280 -14.05 3.53 6.08
C ASN A 280 -15.30 3.72 6.92
N PHE A 281 -16.44 3.91 6.27
CA PHE A 281 -17.77 3.97 6.87
C PHE A 281 -18.56 2.73 6.52
N PHE A 282 -19.25 2.18 7.49
CA PHE A 282 -20.20 1.12 7.27
C PHE A 282 -21.60 1.72 7.10
N LEU A 283 -22.26 1.44 5.99
CA LEU A 283 -23.58 1.96 5.60
C LEU A 283 -24.64 0.83 5.67
N PRO A 284 -25.20 0.52 6.85
CA PRO A 284 -26.10 -0.64 6.99
C PRO A 284 -27.28 -0.57 6.03
N GLY A 285 -27.50 -1.66 5.27
CA GLY A 285 -28.62 -1.76 4.32
C GLY A 285 -28.40 -1.07 2.98
N ILE A 286 -27.32 -0.28 2.81
CA ILE A 286 -27.01 0.44 1.57
C ILE A 286 -25.76 -0.16 0.92
N GLN A 287 -25.84 -0.49 -0.36
CA GLN A 287 -24.66 -0.88 -1.13
C GLN A 287 -23.80 0.37 -1.40
N ALA A 288 -22.56 0.37 -0.90
CA ALA A 288 -21.67 1.51 -1.06
C ALA A 288 -21.40 1.90 -2.53
N ALA A 289 -21.44 0.93 -3.47
CA ALA A 289 -21.31 1.20 -4.89
C ALA A 289 -22.40 2.15 -5.43
N VAL A 290 -23.61 2.12 -4.89
CA VAL A 290 -24.69 3.04 -5.26
C VAL A 290 -24.36 4.47 -4.79
N VAL A 291 -23.85 4.59 -3.56
CA VAL A 291 -23.42 5.88 -3.00
C VAL A 291 -22.23 6.46 -3.79
N VAL A 292 -21.25 5.61 -4.14
CA VAL A 292 -20.10 6.01 -4.97
C VAL A 292 -20.56 6.57 -6.33
N ARG A 293 -21.51 5.92 -7.01
CA ARG A 293 -22.08 6.41 -8.28
C ARG A 293 -22.76 7.76 -8.10
N ALA A 294 -23.65 7.89 -7.10
CA ALA A 294 -24.36 9.12 -6.84
C ALA A 294 -23.43 10.30 -6.46
N LEU A 295 -22.30 10.01 -5.80
CA LEU A 295 -21.26 11.01 -5.52
C LEU A 295 -20.47 11.36 -6.77
N SER A 296 -20.14 10.38 -7.62
CA SER A 296 -19.37 10.61 -8.84
C SER A 296 -20.09 11.54 -9.84
N GLU A 297 -21.42 11.45 -9.93
CA GLU A 297 -22.25 12.39 -10.71
C GLU A 297 -22.14 13.84 -10.23
N ARG A 298 -21.64 14.05 -9.01
CA ARG A 298 -21.41 15.36 -8.38
C ARG A 298 -19.93 15.76 -8.35
N GLY A 299 -19.08 15.02 -9.10
CA GLY A 299 -17.65 15.26 -9.18
C GLY A 299 -16.84 14.79 -7.97
N ILE A 300 -17.41 13.94 -7.09
CA ILE A 300 -16.75 13.39 -5.91
C ILE A 300 -16.40 11.93 -6.16
N TYR A 301 -15.13 11.59 -6.08
CA TYR A 301 -14.59 10.27 -6.39
C TYR A 301 -14.04 9.59 -5.14
N CYS A 302 -14.64 8.48 -4.74
CA CYS A 302 -14.28 7.65 -3.60
C CYS A 302 -14.50 6.18 -3.95
N ALA A 303 -14.29 5.23 -3.03
CA ALA A 303 -14.36 3.81 -3.33
C ALA A 303 -15.33 3.02 -2.44
N SER A 304 -15.85 1.92 -2.98
CA SER A 304 -16.58 0.88 -2.25
C SER A 304 -15.69 -0.36 -2.12
N GLY A 305 -15.01 -0.52 -0.97
CA GLY A 305 -14.09 -1.64 -0.77
C GLY A 305 -12.76 -1.48 -1.53
N SER A 306 -12.13 -2.59 -1.94
CA SER A 306 -10.96 -2.55 -2.83
C SER A 306 -11.39 -2.39 -4.29
N ALA A 307 -10.58 -1.71 -5.09
CA ALA A 307 -10.83 -1.55 -6.53
C ALA A 307 -10.99 -2.92 -7.23
N CYS A 308 -10.16 -3.90 -6.88
CA CYS A 308 -10.22 -5.25 -7.46
C CYS A 308 -11.51 -6.00 -7.10
N ALA A 309 -12.03 -5.86 -5.87
CA ALA A 309 -13.29 -6.48 -5.47
C ALA A 309 -14.49 -5.76 -6.12
N ALA A 310 -14.43 -4.45 -6.26
CA ALA A 310 -15.46 -3.66 -6.92
C ALA A 310 -15.57 -3.99 -8.42
N GLU A 311 -14.44 -4.15 -9.10
CA GLU A 311 -14.39 -4.56 -10.52
C GLU A 311 -14.97 -5.98 -10.73
N ALA A 312 -14.66 -6.90 -9.81
CA ALA A 312 -15.21 -8.27 -9.83
C ALA A 312 -16.67 -8.34 -9.35
N GLY A 313 -17.29 -7.23 -8.91
CA GLY A 313 -18.66 -7.21 -8.38
C GLY A 313 -18.83 -7.99 -7.08
N GLY A 314 -17.75 -8.29 -6.36
CA GLY A 314 -17.75 -9.09 -5.14
C GLY A 314 -17.87 -8.25 -3.85
N PRO A 315 -18.19 -8.91 -2.71
CA PRO A 315 -18.18 -8.28 -1.41
C PRO A 315 -16.74 -7.95 -0.98
N SER A 316 -16.57 -6.94 -0.13
CA SER A 316 -15.26 -6.56 0.43
C SER A 316 -14.62 -7.73 1.20
N PRO A 317 -13.43 -8.21 0.78
CA PRO A 317 -12.71 -9.26 1.51
C PRO A 317 -12.34 -8.82 2.93
N ALA A 318 -12.01 -7.54 3.12
CA ALA A 318 -11.67 -6.99 4.43
C ALA A 318 -12.87 -7.01 5.38
N LEU A 319 -14.06 -6.61 4.92
CA LEU A 319 -15.25 -6.65 5.75
C LEU A 319 -15.66 -8.09 6.09
N LEU A 320 -15.51 -9.04 5.16
CA LEU A 320 -15.72 -10.45 5.43
C LEU A 320 -14.74 -10.98 6.49
N ALA A 321 -13.46 -10.62 6.40
CA ALA A 321 -12.45 -10.99 7.38
C ALA A 321 -12.74 -10.43 8.77
N LEU A 322 -13.34 -9.23 8.85
CA LEU A 322 -13.82 -8.59 10.09
C LEU A 322 -15.14 -9.17 10.62
N GLY A 323 -15.63 -10.27 10.03
CA GLY A 323 -16.83 -10.96 10.48
C GLY A 323 -18.16 -10.33 10.04
N LYS A 324 -18.15 -9.42 9.05
CA LYS A 324 -19.40 -8.93 8.46
C LYS A 324 -20.04 -10.01 7.59
N SER A 325 -21.37 -10.02 7.54
CA SER A 325 -22.11 -10.91 6.64
C SER A 325 -21.78 -10.62 5.18
N LYS A 326 -22.01 -11.60 4.28
CA LYS A 326 -21.79 -11.37 2.84
C LYS A 326 -22.62 -10.19 2.31
N LYS A 327 -23.83 -9.98 2.84
CA LYS A 327 -24.69 -8.83 2.51
C LYS A 327 -24.06 -7.53 2.97
N ASP A 328 -23.61 -7.47 4.23
CA ASP A 328 -23.01 -6.27 4.82
C ASP A 328 -21.65 -5.92 4.22
N ALA A 329 -20.94 -6.89 3.69
CA ALA A 329 -19.65 -6.66 3.05
C ALA A 329 -19.70 -5.83 1.76
N PHE A 330 -20.89 -5.50 1.25
CA PHE A 330 -21.11 -4.51 0.20
C PHE A 330 -21.31 -3.08 0.70
N SER A 331 -21.39 -2.88 2.01
CA SER A 331 -21.79 -1.60 2.63
C SER A 331 -20.62 -0.74 3.12
N GLY A 332 -19.39 -1.08 2.76
CA GLY A 332 -18.19 -0.32 3.14
C GLY A 332 -17.87 0.80 2.16
N LEU A 333 -17.96 2.06 2.60
CA LEU A 333 -17.55 3.25 1.85
C LEU A 333 -16.18 3.72 2.32
N ARG A 334 -15.18 3.69 1.43
CA ARG A 334 -13.83 4.17 1.74
C ARG A 334 -13.62 5.59 1.21
N ILE A 335 -13.17 6.46 2.11
CA ILE A 335 -12.68 7.81 1.82
C ILE A 335 -11.18 7.80 2.11
N SER A 336 -10.37 8.30 1.19
CA SER A 336 -8.92 8.38 1.42
C SER A 336 -8.35 9.73 0.99
N PHE A 337 -7.49 10.25 1.85
CA PHE A 337 -6.91 11.59 1.80
C PHE A 337 -5.47 11.55 1.29
N ASP A 338 -4.98 12.69 0.84
CA ASP A 338 -3.58 12.95 0.57
C ASP A 338 -3.17 14.39 0.91
N GLY A 339 -1.93 14.76 0.52
CA GLY A 339 -1.39 16.08 0.73
C GLY A 339 -2.13 17.21 -0.01
N SER A 340 -2.93 16.93 -1.01
CA SER A 340 -3.69 17.94 -1.77
C SER A 340 -5.11 18.19 -1.25
N THR A 341 -5.63 17.29 -0.39
CA THR A 341 -6.98 17.42 0.17
C THR A 341 -7.08 18.65 1.07
N THR A 342 -8.13 19.47 0.91
CA THR A 342 -8.39 20.67 1.70
C THR A 342 -9.58 20.51 2.65
N GLU A 343 -9.74 21.43 3.61
CA GLU A 343 -10.93 21.48 4.49
C GLU A 343 -12.21 21.70 3.69
N ASN A 344 -12.17 22.57 2.68
CA ASN A 344 -13.32 22.81 1.81
C ASN A 344 -13.75 21.55 1.05
N ASP A 345 -12.79 20.71 0.60
CA ASP A 345 -13.10 19.44 -0.04
C ASP A 345 -13.84 18.50 0.93
N VAL A 346 -13.38 18.45 2.18
CA VAL A 346 -13.99 17.63 3.25
C VAL A 346 -15.41 18.10 3.57
N ASP A 347 -15.62 19.41 3.72
CA ASP A 347 -16.94 19.98 3.99
C ASP A 347 -17.92 19.74 2.84
N PHE A 348 -17.44 19.90 1.62
CA PHE A 348 -18.21 19.61 0.42
C PHE A 348 -18.60 18.12 0.36
N LEU A 349 -17.65 17.21 0.56
CA LEU A 349 -17.93 15.77 0.65
C LEU A 349 -18.97 15.47 1.71
N ALA A 350 -18.81 15.98 2.94
CA ALA A 350 -19.70 15.71 4.04
C ALA A 350 -21.15 16.17 3.73
N SER A 351 -21.29 17.37 3.17
CA SER A 351 -22.62 17.91 2.80
C SER A 351 -23.29 17.06 1.72
N ARG A 352 -22.55 16.63 0.69
CA ARG A 352 -23.08 15.83 -0.41
C ARG A 352 -23.38 14.39 -0.01
N LEU A 353 -22.54 13.80 0.85
CA LEU A 353 -22.77 12.45 1.37
C LEU A 353 -24.04 12.42 2.25
N LYS A 354 -24.23 13.41 3.15
CA LYS A 354 -25.47 13.57 3.93
C LYS A 354 -26.71 13.68 3.03
N MET A 355 -26.61 14.44 1.93
CA MET A 355 -27.70 14.59 0.97
C MET A 355 -28.02 13.29 0.24
N VAL A 356 -26.99 12.57 -0.24
CA VAL A 356 -27.17 11.28 -0.93
C VAL A 356 -27.82 10.27 -0.01
N LEU A 357 -27.33 10.13 1.24
CA LEU A 357 -27.84 9.14 2.19
C LEU A 357 -29.26 9.41 2.69
N LYS A 358 -29.79 10.65 2.60
CA LYS A 358 -31.19 10.96 2.92
C LYS A 358 -32.20 10.35 1.93
N ASN A 359 -31.72 9.93 0.77
CA ASN A 359 -32.57 9.35 -0.28
C ASN A 359 -32.68 7.81 -0.18
N TYR A 360 -32.05 7.22 0.81
CA TYR A 360 -32.02 5.77 1.07
C TYR A 360 -32.45 5.43 2.50
#